data_2d694fd79529217b5e63846dbd6c1d7a
#
_entry.id   2d694fd79529217b5e63846dbd6c1d7a
#
_cell.length_a   1.000
_cell.length_b   1.000
_cell.length_c   1.000
_cell.angle_alpha   90.00
_cell.angle_beta   90.00
_cell.angle_gamma   90.00
#
_symmetry.space_group_name_H-M   'P 1'
#
loop_
_entity.id
_entity.type
_entity.pdbx_description
1 polymer ?
#
loop_
_entity_poly.entity_id
_entity_poly.type
_entity_poly.pdbx_seq_one_letter_code
_entity_poly.pdbx_strand_id
1 'polypeptide(L)'
;MTTSPPRTHQDTGELPPLLPAPRRLLKHPRLMHYNRLAALVLLSNAAFLWAAWPLAAPTLGHAALANLALAVVVRQQYVINLFFRLATSAPTHWPLKVRWTLGKVYHFGGLHVGGALAGTAWFLALTITTPNGPLMAVGWALLALLALIIATALPPFRSRRHDHFEKIHRFGGWSALALFWTHTLLSGQGPVPLAVLAVVTFSVALPWLRLRKVDVRTERPSPHVALARFDYGETPFAGSSTAISRSPLKEWHSFANVPAPGRSGFRLTISRAGDWTGSFIDDLPERVWVKGITTAGVANIEVLFKKVVYVATGSGIGPCLPHLLAAEVPSRLVWATRDPRATYGDALVDEILAVQPHAQVWDTSRHGKPDMVRLAHDAYRDFGAEAVICISNKRLTWQVVHGLERRGIPAYGAIWDS
;
A
#
# COMPACT_ATOMS: atom_id res chain seq x y z
N MET A 1 9.92 14.59 -34.97
CA MET A 1 11.14 14.21 -34.26
C MET A 1 11.17 12.69 -34.20
N THR A 2 12.15 12.10 -34.82
CA THR A 2 12.33 10.66 -34.98
C THR A 2 12.65 10.04 -33.61
N THR A 3 11.75 9.21 -33.11
CA THR A 3 12.05 8.31 -31.99
C THR A 3 13.20 7.41 -32.40
N SER A 4 14.35 7.54 -31.75
CA SER A 4 15.45 6.61 -31.95
C SER A 4 14.93 5.17 -31.81
N PRO A 5 15.27 4.27 -32.74
CA PRO A 5 14.84 2.89 -32.62
C PRO A 5 15.36 2.33 -31.29
N PRO A 6 14.58 1.47 -30.60
CA PRO A 6 15.07 0.80 -29.42
C PRO A 6 16.34 0.04 -29.82
N ARG A 7 17.40 0.18 -29.01
CA ARG A 7 18.65 -0.55 -29.21
C ARG A 7 18.32 -2.01 -29.43
N THR A 8 18.78 -2.55 -30.55
CA THR A 8 18.60 -3.95 -30.91
C THR A 8 19.17 -4.83 -29.78
N HIS A 9 18.57 -5.98 -29.56
CA HIS A 9 18.85 -6.98 -28.50
C HIS A 9 20.31 -7.42 -28.30
N GLN A 10 21.27 -6.82 -28.97
CA GLN A 10 22.67 -7.30 -29.04
C GLN A 10 23.60 -6.75 -27.94
N ASP A 11 23.14 -5.80 -27.08
CA ASP A 11 24.00 -5.19 -26.07
C ASP A 11 23.40 -5.29 -24.63
N THR A 12 22.60 -6.30 -24.37
CA THR A 12 22.06 -6.56 -23.03
C THR A 12 23.14 -7.26 -22.20
N GLY A 13 23.78 -6.50 -21.29
CA GLY A 13 24.72 -7.08 -20.35
C GLY A 13 24.06 -8.23 -19.57
N GLU A 14 24.86 -9.25 -19.23
CA GLU A 14 24.36 -10.35 -18.41
C GLU A 14 23.85 -9.86 -17.06
N LEU A 15 22.72 -10.43 -16.59
CA LEU A 15 22.22 -10.14 -15.26
C LEU A 15 23.30 -10.56 -14.21
N PRO A 16 23.51 -9.76 -13.14
CA PRO A 16 24.44 -10.13 -12.09
C PRO A 16 24.16 -11.53 -11.52
N PRO A 17 25.17 -12.25 -11.07
CA PRO A 17 24.98 -13.57 -10.47
C PRO A 17 24.07 -13.47 -9.24
N LEU A 18 23.41 -14.59 -8.94
CA LEU A 18 22.56 -14.68 -7.76
C LEU A 18 23.39 -14.59 -6.49
N LEU A 19 22.85 -13.94 -5.47
CA LEU A 19 23.45 -13.95 -4.12
C LEU A 19 23.66 -15.38 -3.61
N PRO A 20 24.64 -15.62 -2.71
CA PRO A 20 24.81 -16.88 -2.02
C PRO A 20 23.52 -17.39 -1.38
N ALA A 21 23.33 -18.70 -1.32
CA ALA A 21 22.08 -19.34 -0.89
C ALA A 21 21.48 -18.78 0.42
N PRO A 22 22.25 -18.55 1.53
CA PRO A 22 21.68 -18.01 2.76
C PRO A 22 21.09 -16.61 2.59
N ARG A 23 21.80 -15.72 1.87
CA ARG A 23 21.33 -14.35 1.60
C ARG A 23 20.13 -14.33 0.66
N ARG A 24 20.11 -15.24 -0.33
CA ARG A 24 18.99 -15.40 -1.26
C ARG A 24 17.75 -15.91 -0.55
N LEU A 25 17.87 -16.83 0.42
CA LEU A 25 16.76 -17.31 1.24
C LEU A 25 16.09 -16.14 1.99
N LEU A 26 16.86 -15.23 2.55
CA LEU A 26 16.35 -14.02 3.20
C LEU A 26 15.58 -13.09 2.23
N LYS A 27 15.80 -13.19 0.92
CA LYS A 27 15.04 -12.44 -0.10
C LYS A 27 13.85 -13.22 -0.64
N HIS A 28 13.61 -14.44 -0.12
CA HIS A 28 12.48 -15.24 -0.55
C HIS A 28 11.16 -14.55 -0.16
N PRO A 29 10.17 -14.59 -1.03
CA PRO A 29 8.87 -13.95 -0.79
C PRO A 29 8.17 -14.33 0.52
N ARG A 30 8.29 -15.57 0.96
CA ARG A 30 7.76 -16.01 2.27
C ARG A 30 8.45 -15.35 3.46
N LEU A 31 9.66 -14.81 3.28
CA LEU A 31 10.45 -14.10 4.29
C LEU A 31 10.50 -12.59 4.04
N MET A 32 9.59 -12.04 3.24
CA MET A 32 9.51 -10.58 3.04
C MET A 32 9.25 -9.84 4.37
N HIS A 33 9.60 -8.57 4.41
CA HIS A 33 9.51 -7.73 5.62
C HIS A 33 8.12 -7.75 6.27
N TYR A 34 7.06 -7.79 5.48
CA TYR A 34 5.68 -7.95 5.96
C TYR A 34 5.52 -9.20 6.85
N ASN A 35 5.92 -10.37 6.36
CA ASN A 35 5.79 -11.63 7.11
C ASN A 35 6.73 -11.64 8.33
N ARG A 36 7.90 -11.00 8.24
CA ARG A 36 8.82 -10.84 9.38
C ARG A 36 8.21 -9.95 10.48
N LEU A 37 7.54 -8.85 10.10
CA LEU A 37 6.86 -8.00 11.07
C LEU A 37 5.69 -8.72 11.74
N ALA A 38 4.91 -9.49 10.99
CA ALA A 38 3.86 -10.34 11.57
C ALA A 38 4.46 -11.40 12.51
N ALA A 39 5.51 -12.09 12.09
CA ALA A 39 6.21 -13.06 12.92
C ALA A 39 6.82 -12.42 14.17
N LEU A 40 7.40 -11.22 14.07
CA LEU A 40 7.93 -10.49 15.22
C LEU A 40 6.85 -10.25 16.29
N VAL A 41 5.67 -9.79 15.88
CA VAL A 41 4.54 -9.59 16.81
C VAL A 41 4.15 -10.93 17.47
N LEU A 42 4.00 -12.00 16.68
CA LEU A 42 3.62 -13.32 17.21
C LEU A 42 4.68 -13.88 18.16
N LEU A 43 5.97 -13.78 17.80
CA LEU A 43 7.07 -14.24 18.64
C LEU A 43 7.20 -13.42 19.94
N SER A 44 6.99 -12.10 19.88
CA SER A 44 6.97 -11.26 21.08
C SER A 44 5.83 -11.66 22.03
N ASN A 45 4.66 -11.97 21.49
CA ASN A 45 3.52 -12.47 22.29
C ASN A 45 3.81 -13.86 22.86
N ALA A 46 4.44 -14.75 22.12
CA ALA A 46 4.86 -16.08 22.61
C ALA A 46 5.90 -15.95 23.73
N ALA A 47 6.89 -15.07 23.57
CA ALA A 47 7.89 -14.78 24.61
C ALA A 47 7.23 -14.18 25.88
N PHE A 48 6.26 -13.29 25.72
CA PHE A 48 5.49 -12.75 26.84
C PHE A 48 4.70 -13.84 27.56
N LEU A 49 4.01 -14.70 26.83
CA LEU A 49 3.30 -15.85 27.39
C LEU A 49 4.25 -16.73 28.22
N TRP A 50 5.42 -17.06 27.65
CA TRP A 50 6.42 -17.88 28.35
C TRP A 50 6.92 -17.22 29.63
N ALA A 51 7.26 -15.92 29.57
CA ALA A 51 7.88 -15.21 30.70
C ALA A 51 6.90 -14.90 31.83
N ALA A 52 5.62 -14.73 31.52
CA ALA A 52 4.61 -14.27 32.47
C ALA A 52 3.63 -15.37 32.92
N TRP A 53 3.84 -16.63 32.53
CA TRP A 53 2.97 -17.73 32.93
C TRP A 53 3.08 -18.06 34.44
N PRO A 54 1.96 -18.37 35.16
CA PRO A 54 0.56 -18.37 34.72
C PRO A 54 -0.06 -16.96 34.65
N LEU A 55 -0.91 -16.72 33.63
CA LEU A 55 -1.52 -15.41 33.40
C LEU A 55 -2.91 -15.29 34.06
N ALA A 56 -3.13 -14.19 34.78
CA ALA A 56 -4.45 -13.83 35.30
C ALA A 56 -5.37 -13.28 34.17
N ALA A 57 -6.68 -13.43 34.32
CA ALA A 57 -7.66 -12.95 33.35
C ALA A 57 -7.52 -11.47 32.96
N PRO A 58 -7.22 -10.51 33.87
CA PRO A 58 -6.95 -9.13 33.46
C PRO A 58 -5.77 -8.98 32.51
N THR A 59 -4.70 -9.76 32.70
CA THR A 59 -3.52 -9.76 31.81
C THR A 59 -3.86 -10.29 30.43
N LEU A 60 -4.69 -11.34 30.32
CA LEU A 60 -5.20 -11.82 29.04
C LEU A 60 -6.01 -10.74 28.29
N GLY A 61 -6.87 -10.02 29.03
CA GLY A 61 -7.66 -8.90 28.49
C GLY A 61 -6.79 -7.75 27.99
N HIS A 62 -5.79 -7.34 28.76
CA HIS A 62 -4.86 -6.30 28.35
C HIS A 62 -4.01 -6.72 27.15
N ALA A 63 -3.54 -7.94 27.09
CA ALA A 63 -2.78 -8.48 25.95
C ALA A 63 -3.64 -8.51 24.66
N ALA A 64 -4.89 -8.96 24.76
CA ALA A 64 -5.84 -8.93 23.66
C ALA A 64 -6.06 -7.50 23.16
N LEU A 65 -6.37 -6.60 24.07
CA LEU A 65 -6.64 -5.18 23.75
C LEU A 65 -5.43 -4.49 23.11
N ALA A 66 -4.23 -4.68 23.66
CA ALA A 66 -3.00 -4.07 23.13
C ALA A 66 -2.71 -4.52 21.70
N ASN A 67 -2.84 -5.82 21.43
CA ASN A 67 -2.60 -6.37 20.08
C ASN A 67 -3.67 -5.93 19.07
N LEU A 68 -4.94 -5.90 19.46
CA LEU A 68 -6.03 -5.44 18.59
C LEU A 68 -5.96 -3.92 18.36
N ALA A 69 -5.58 -3.16 19.37
CA ALA A 69 -5.31 -1.71 19.22
C ALA A 69 -4.13 -1.47 18.26
N LEU A 70 -3.03 -2.24 18.39
CA LEU A 70 -1.92 -2.21 17.44
C LEU A 70 -2.42 -2.47 16.01
N ALA A 71 -3.23 -3.51 15.83
CA ALA A 71 -3.76 -3.87 14.51
C ALA A 71 -4.57 -2.74 13.87
N VAL A 72 -5.36 -1.99 14.63
CA VAL A 72 -6.16 -0.89 14.13
C VAL A 72 -5.31 0.37 13.92
N VAL A 73 -4.56 0.78 14.95
CA VAL A 73 -3.84 2.07 14.94
C VAL A 73 -2.75 2.11 13.88
N VAL A 74 -2.06 1.00 13.62
CA VAL A 74 -1.03 0.93 12.57
C VAL A 74 -1.59 1.17 11.16
N ARG A 75 -2.89 1.04 10.96
CA ARG A 75 -3.58 1.31 9.67
C ARG A 75 -4.15 2.72 9.55
N GLN A 76 -4.05 3.51 10.62
CA GLN A 76 -4.50 4.89 10.61
C GLN A 76 -3.57 5.76 9.73
N GLN A 77 -4.12 6.60 8.86
CA GLN A 77 -3.39 7.32 7.82
C GLN A 77 -2.26 8.21 8.37
N TYR A 78 -2.47 8.89 9.48
CA TYR A 78 -1.43 9.70 10.11
C TYR A 78 -0.28 8.85 10.66
N VAL A 79 -0.60 7.65 11.18
CA VAL A 79 0.42 6.70 11.66
C VAL A 79 1.22 6.15 10.49
N ILE A 80 0.57 5.84 9.37
CA ILE A 80 1.24 5.45 8.13
C ILE A 80 2.19 6.57 7.67
N ASN A 81 1.70 7.80 7.58
CA ASN A 81 2.51 8.95 7.17
C ASN A 81 3.69 9.20 8.14
N LEU A 82 3.47 9.00 9.46
CA LEU A 82 4.54 9.10 10.45
C LEU A 82 5.63 8.04 10.20
N PHE A 83 5.26 6.79 9.92
CA PHE A 83 6.24 5.74 9.59
C PHE A 83 7.05 6.09 8.34
N PHE A 84 6.38 6.57 7.29
CA PHE A 84 7.09 7.02 6.09
C PHE A 84 8.02 8.20 6.42
N ARG A 85 7.54 9.23 7.11
CA ARG A 85 8.36 10.40 7.51
C ARG A 85 9.59 9.99 8.31
N LEU A 86 9.43 9.10 9.30
CA LEU A 86 10.55 8.61 10.10
C LEU A 86 11.54 7.79 9.25
N ALA A 87 11.05 6.90 8.40
CA ALA A 87 11.91 6.08 7.56
C ALA A 87 12.65 6.93 6.51
N THR A 88 11.98 7.91 5.91
CA THR A 88 12.53 8.76 4.84
C THR A 88 13.33 9.96 5.35
N SER A 89 13.41 10.18 6.66
CA SER A 89 14.30 11.21 7.24
C SER A 89 15.78 10.83 7.19
N ALA A 90 16.10 9.58 6.85
CA ALA A 90 17.48 9.12 6.75
C ALA A 90 18.18 9.79 5.56
N PRO A 91 19.32 10.46 5.78
CA PRO A 91 20.01 11.19 4.71
C PRO A 91 20.68 10.23 3.71
N THR A 92 20.81 10.68 2.47
CA THR A 92 21.34 9.87 1.36
C THR A 92 22.83 9.49 1.50
N HIS A 93 23.57 10.10 2.43
CA HIS A 93 24.95 9.71 2.73
C HIS A 93 25.07 8.49 3.66
N TRP A 94 23.96 8.06 4.30
CA TRP A 94 23.97 6.82 5.09
C TRP A 94 24.24 5.61 4.21
N PRO A 95 24.80 4.51 4.81
CA PRO A 95 25.06 3.29 4.05
C PRO A 95 23.82 2.78 3.32
N LEU A 96 23.98 2.40 2.04
CA LEU A 96 22.87 1.95 1.19
C LEU A 96 22.09 0.80 1.84
N LYS A 97 22.74 -0.10 2.58
CA LYS A 97 22.05 -1.21 3.27
C LYS A 97 21.02 -0.72 4.29
N VAL A 98 21.32 0.36 5.01
CA VAL A 98 20.40 0.97 5.99
C VAL A 98 19.21 1.59 5.24
N ARG A 99 19.48 2.42 4.22
CA ARG A 99 18.46 3.07 3.39
C ARG A 99 17.59 2.03 2.66
N TRP A 100 18.19 0.94 2.19
CA TRP A 100 17.47 -0.19 1.60
C TRP A 100 16.45 -0.80 2.58
N THR A 101 16.85 -0.98 3.84
CA THR A 101 15.97 -1.53 4.88
C THR A 101 14.87 -0.54 5.24
N LEU A 102 15.19 0.73 5.42
CA LEU A 102 14.22 1.79 5.71
C LEU A 102 13.19 1.95 4.59
N GLY A 103 13.61 1.81 3.32
CA GLY A 103 12.70 1.82 2.18
C GLY A 103 11.67 0.68 2.19
N LYS A 104 11.78 -0.32 3.07
CA LYS A 104 10.75 -1.36 3.25
C LYS A 104 9.63 -0.94 4.21
N VAL A 105 9.56 0.32 4.61
CA VAL A 105 8.57 0.87 5.54
C VAL A 105 7.13 0.54 5.15
N TYR A 106 6.79 0.51 3.86
CA TYR A 106 5.45 0.18 3.37
C TYR A 106 4.97 -1.24 3.72
N HIS A 107 5.82 -2.10 4.29
CA HIS A 107 5.44 -3.43 4.77
C HIS A 107 4.83 -3.44 6.19
N PHE A 108 4.59 -2.28 6.81
CA PHE A 108 4.00 -2.15 8.16
C PHE A 108 2.67 -2.89 8.32
N GLY A 109 1.96 -3.22 7.24
CA GLY A 109 0.77 -4.08 7.26
C GLY A 109 0.99 -5.44 7.93
N GLY A 110 2.24 -5.92 8.04
CA GLY A 110 2.58 -7.11 8.82
C GLY A 110 2.27 -6.96 10.31
N LEU A 111 2.43 -5.75 10.87
CA LEU A 111 2.05 -5.46 12.27
C LEU A 111 0.54 -5.60 12.49
N HIS A 112 -0.27 -5.16 11.49
CA HIS A 112 -1.72 -5.34 11.52
C HIS A 112 -2.10 -6.83 11.59
N VAL A 113 -1.52 -7.65 10.72
CA VAL A 113 -1.83 -9.10 10.70
C VAL A 113 -1.33 -9.79 11.96
N GLY A 114 -0.10 -9.51 12.40
CA GLY A 114 0.44 -10.07 13.63
C GLY A 114 -0.39 -9.68 14.85
N GLY A 115 -0.76 -8.40 14.98
CA GLY A 115 -1.61 -7.90 16.06
C GLY A 115 -3.02 -8.48 16.04
N ALA A 116 -3.65 -8.59 14.85
CA ALA A 116 -4.98 -9.18 14.74
C ALA A 116 -4.99 -10.65 15.15
N LEU A 117 -4.00 -11.43 14.71
CA LEU A 117 -3.90 -12.87 15.08
C LEU A 117 -3.57 -13.06 16.57
N ALA A 118 -2.56 -12.34 17.08
CA ALA A 118 -2.19 -12.44 18.50
C ALA A 118 -3.33 -11.95 19.42
N GLY A 119 -3.94 -10.81 19.08
CA GLY A 119 -5.05 -10.26 19.85
C GLY A 119 -6.27 -11.19 19.87
N THR A 120 -6.60 -11.82 18.74
CA THR A 120 -7.68 -12.83 18.67
C THR A 120 -7.35 -14.07 19.51
N ALA A 121 -6.09 -14.52 19.49
CA ALA A 121 -5.67 -15.68 20.32
C ALA A 121 -5.75 -15.35 21.83
N TRP A 122 -5.29 -14.17 22.25
CA TRP A 122 -5.42 -13.72 23.64
C TRP A 122 -6.89 -13.58 24.06
N PHE A 123 -7.72 -13.04 23.18
CA PHE A 123 -9.14 -12.87 23.44
C PHE A 123 -9.87 -14.22 23.53
N LEU A 124 -9.46 -15.22 22.74
CA LEU A 124 -9.94 -16.60 22.87
C LEU A 124 -9.59 -17.17 24.24
N ALA A 125 -8.34 -17.04 24.70
CA ALA A 125 -7.92 -17.50 26.01
C ALA A 125 -8.73 -16.82 27.14
N LEU A 126 -8.96 -15.51 27.05
CA LEU A 126 -9.81 -14.77 27.98
C LEU A 126 -11.24 -15.31 27.99
N THR A 127 -11.85 -15.53 26.81
CA THR A 127 -13.25 -15.97 26.71
C THR A 127 -13.45 -17.36 27.28
N ILE A 128 -12.49 -18.29 27.08
CA ILE A 128 -12.54 -19.66 27.65
C ILE A 128 -12.46 -19.63 29.19
N THR A 129 -11.72 -18.67 29.76
CA THR A 129 -11.58 -18.54 31.22
C THR A 129 -12.68 -17.66 31.86
N THR A 130 -13.56 -17.06 31.06
CA THR A 130 -14.66 -16.24 31.55
C THR A 130 -15.82 -17.12 32.07
N PRO A 131 -16.35 -16.88 33.27
CA PRO A 131 -17.51 -17.61 33.79
C PRO A 131 -18.74 -17.47 32.89
N ASN A 132 -19.61 -18.50 32.96
CA ASN A 132 -20.88 -18.50 32.22
C ASN A 132 -21.72 -17.25 32.54
N GLY A 133 -22.23 -16.62 31.49
CA GLY A 133 -23.05 -15.42 31.63
C GLY A 133 -23.01 -14.51 30.39
N PRO A 134 -23.62 -13.31 30.48
CA PRO A 134 -23.70 -12.38 29.35
C PRO A 134 -22.33 -11.98 28.80
N LEU A 135 -21.32 -11.83 29.65
CA LEU A 135 -19.96 -11.48 29.25
C LEU A 135 -19.34 -12.55 28.34
N MET A 136 -19.48 -13.84 28.73
CA MET A 136 -19.00 -14.95 27.91
C MET A 136 -19.76 -15.05 26.58
N ALA A 137 -21.07 -14.82 26.57
CA ALA A 137 -21.85 -14.82 25.33
C ALA A 137 -21.40 -13.73 24.36
N VAL A 138 -21.15 -12.52 24.84
CA VAL A 138 -20.57 -11.42 24.03
C VAL A 138 -19.16 -11.79 23.55
N GLY A 139 -18.36 -12.44 24.40
CA GLY A 139 -17.01 -12.92 24.03
C GLY A 139 -17.05 -13.90 22.84
N TRP A 140 -17.93 -14.91 22.88
CA TRP A 140 -18.07 -15.85 21.77
C TRP A 140 -18.62 -15.21 20.49
N ALA A 141 -19.59 -14.29 20.59
CA ALA A 141 -20.09 -13.52 19.44
C ALA A 141 -18.97 -12.72 18.77
N LEU A 142 -18.14 -12.05 19.57
CA LEU A 142 -17.00 -11.30 19.10
C LEU A 142 -15.94 -12.20 18.45
N LEU A 143 -15.61 -13.35 19.05
CA LEU A 143 -14.69 -14.32 18.46
C LEU A 143 -15.17 -14.87 17.13
N ALA A 144 -16.47 -15.20 17.02
CA ALA A 144 -17.05 -15.63 15.76
C ALA A 144 -16.90 -14.56 14.66
N LEU A 145 -17.13 -13.31 15.02
CA LEU A 145 -16.98 -12.16 14.09
C LEU A 145 -15.51 -11.95 13.71
N LEU A 146 -14.57 -12.00 14.65
CA LEU A 146 -13.13 -11.89 14.37
C LEU A 146 -12.66 -13.04 13.48
N ALA A 147 -13.12 -14.28 13.73
CA ALA A 147 -12.81 -15.43 12.89
C ALA A 147 -13.33 -15.25 11.46
N LEU A 148 -14.53 -14.70 11.28
CA LEU A 148 -15.10 -14.39 9.96
C LEU A 148 -14.24 -13.31 9.24
N ILE A 149 -13.87 -12.24 9.95
CA ILE A 149 -13.01 -11.17 9.40
C ILE A 149 -11.66 -11.75 8.96
N ILE A 150 -11.03 -12.59 9.79
CA ILE A 150 -9.74 -13.23 9.48
C ILE A 150 -9.88 -14.20 8.30
N ALA A 151 -10.89 -15.05 8.31
CA ALA A 151 -11.12 -16.04 7.24
C ALA A 151 -11.31 -15.38 5.87
N THR A 152 -12.10 -14.29 5.82
CA THR A 152 -12.32 -13.53 4.57
C THR A 152 -11.12 -12.69 4.14
N ALA A 153 -10.19 -12.37 5.06
CA ALA A 153 -8.94 -11.68 4.76
C ALA A 153 -7.85 -12.61 4.19
N LEU A 154 -8.04 -13.94 4.26
CA LEU A 154 -7.08 -14.88 3.68
C LEU A 154 -6.93 -14.69 2.15
N PRO A 155 -5.70 -14.84 1.61
CA PRO A 155 -5.41 -14.56 0.21
C PRO A 155 -6.35 -15.23 -0.81
N PRO A 156 -6.76 -16.51 -0.65
CA PRO A 156 -7.65 -17.17 -1.60
C PRO A 156 -9.04 -16.53 -1.70
N PHE A 157 -9.59 -16.07 -0.58
CA PHE A 157 -10.89 -15.38 -0.58
C PHE A 157 -10.73 -13.94 -1.07
N ARG A 158 -9.79 -13.19 -0.48
CA ARG A 158 -9.57 -11.78 -0.80
C ARG A 158 -9.25 -11.55 -2.27
N SER A 159 -8.44 -12.39 -2.90
CA SER A 159 -8.09 -12.24 -4.31
C SER A 159 -9.23 -12.56 -5.30
N ARG A 160 -10.18 -13.42 -4.90
CA ARG A 160 -11.30 -13.81 -5.75
C ARG A 160 -12.54 -12.96 -5.55
N ARG A 161 -12.74 -12.41 -4.32
CA ARG A 161 -13.94 -11.69 -3.90
C ARG A 161 -13.59 -10.43 -3.11
N HIS A 162 -12.78 -9.57 -3.75
CA HIS A 162 -12.23 -8.37 -3.10
C HIS A 162 -13.31 -7.48 -2.47
N ASP A 163 -14.38 -7.16 -3.19
CA ASP A 163 -15.46 -6.29 -2.72
C ASP A 163 -16.21 -6.88 -1.50
N HIS A 164 -16.38 -8.21 -1.47
CA HIS A 164 -16.99 -8.87 -0.32
C HIS A 164 -16.06 -8.83 0.89
N PHE A 165 -14.77 -9.07 0.67
CA PHE A 165 -13.76 -8.91 1.71
C PHE A 165 -13.78 -7.48 2.29
N GLU A 166 -13.78 -6.47 1.45
CA GLU A 166 -13.78 -5.08 1.91
C GLU A 166 -15.02 -4.75 2.74
N LYS A 167 -16.20 -5.16 2.31
CA LYS A 167 -17.46 -4.96 3.03
C LYS A 167 -17.47 -5.71 4.37
N ILE A 168 -17.13 -7.00 4.38
CA ILE A 168 -17.09 -7.80 5.61
C ILE A 168 -16.07 -7.23 6.58
N HIS A 169 -14.88 -6.85 6.10
CA HIS A 169 -13.83 -6.28 6.93
C HIS A 169 -14.26 -4.93 7.54
N ARG A 170 -14.89 -4.07 6.76
CA ARG A 170 -15.36 -2.75 7.21
C ARG A 170 -16.50 -2.86 8.21
N PHE A 171 -17.62 -3.47 7.81
CA PHE A 171 -18.81 -3.57 8.66
C PHE A 171 -18.60 -4.52 9.84
N GLY A 172 -17.92 -5.64 9.60
CA GLY A 172 -17.50 -6.55 10.67
C GLY A 172 -16.57 -5.87 11.67
N GLY A 173 -15.61 -5.05 11.21
CA GLY A 173 -14.74 -4.27 12.07
C GLY A 173 -15.49 -3.26 12.94
N TRP A 174 -16.50 -2.56 12.40
CA TRP A 174 -17.34 -1.65 13.19
C TRP A 174 -18.18 -2.40 14.21
N SER A 175 -18.78 -3.54 13.81
CA SER A 175 -19.54 -4.39 14.71
C SER A 175 -18.66 -4.98 15.82
N ALA A 176 -17.44 -5.42 15.48
CA ALA A 176 -16.48 -5.91 16.45
C ALA A 176 -16.09 -4.81 17.46
N LEU A 177 -15.90 -3.57 17.01
CA LEU A 177 -15.62 -2.44 17.88
C LEU A 177 -16.79 -2.17 18.86
N ALA A 178 -18.03 -2.20 18.40
CA ALA A 178 -19.21 -2.08 19.25
C ALA A 178 -19.30 -3.21 20.28
N LEU A 179 -19.03 -4.45 19.87
CA LEU A 179 -18.99 -5.61 20.78
C LEU A 179 -17.83 -5.50 21.79
N PHE A 180 -16.67 -4.94 21.41
CA PHE A 180 -15.57 -4.68 22.35
C PHE A 180 -15.97 -3.65 23.41
N TRP A 181 -16.67 -2.58 23.03
CA TRP A 181 -17.23 -1.63 23.99
C TRP A 181 -18.18 -2.34 24.97
N THR A 182 -19.14 -3.12 24.44
CA THR A 182 -20.08 -3.90 25.28
C THR A 182 -19.35 -4.83 26.23
N HIS A 183 -18.37 -5.61 25.72
CA HIS A 183 -17.58 -6.55 26.54
C HIS A 183 -16.80 -5.82 27.63
N THR A 184 -16.15 -4.71 27.31
CA THR A 184 -15.35 -3.93 28.27
C THR A 184 -16.21 -3.31 29.37
N LEU A 185 -17.38 -2.78 29.04
CA LEU A 185 -18.33 -2.26 30.02
C LEU A 185 -18.89 -3.34 30.92
N LEU A 186 -19.28 -4.50 30.38
CA LEU A 186 -19.76 -5.64 31.16
C LEU A 186 -18.68 -6.25 32.06
N SER A 187 -17.41 -6.18 31.66
CA SER A 187 -16.30 -6.73 32.44
C SER A 187 -15.93 -5.87 33.65
N GLY A 188 -16.42 -4.64 33.74
CA GLY A 188 -16.10 -3.69 34.83
C GLY A 188 -14.63 -3.32 34.94
N GLN A 189 -13.84 -3.50 33.88
CA GLN A 189 -12.43 -3.15 33.88
C GLN A 189 -12.25 -1.62 34.01
N GLY A 190 -11.18 -1.22 34.68
CA GLY A 190 -10.91 0.19 34.99
C GLY A 190 -10.76 1.10 33.74
N PRO A 191 -10.34 2.36 33.92
CA PRO A 191 -10.38 3.40 32.89
C PRO A 191 -9.41 3.14 31.70
N VAL A 192 -8.34 2.37 31.90
CA VAL A 192 -7.31 2.16 30.86
C VAL A 192 -7.88 1.45 29.61
N PRO A 193 -8.61 0.32 29.71
CA PRO A 193 -9.24 -0.29 28.56
C PRO A 193 -10.23 0.63 27.83
N LEU A 194 -11.00 1.43 28.57
CA LEU A 194 -11.93 2.39 27.97
C LEU A 194 -11.19 3.50 27.20
N ALA A 195 -10.08 4.00 27.74
CA ALA A 195 -9.24 4.99 27.06
C ALA A 195 -8.64 4.42 25.75
N VAL A 196 -8.14 3.19 25.78
CA VAL A 196 -7.61 2.53 24.59
C VAL A 196 -8.71 2.34 23.54
N LEU A 197 -9.90 1.89 23.92
CA LEU A 197 -11.04 1.76 23.02
C LEU A 197 -11.48 3.12 22.44
N ALA A 198 -11.42 4.20 23.22
CA ALA A 198 -11.70 5.54 22.74
C ALA A 198 -10.70 5.97 21.65
N VAL A 199 -9.41 5.72 21.86
CA VAL A 199 -8.35 5.98 20.84
C VAL A 199 -8.59 5.14 19.57
N VAL A 200 -8.90 3.86 19.72
CA VAL A 200 -9.22 2.97 18.58
C VAL A 200 -10.45 3.47 17.84
N THR A 201 -11.52 3.84 18.57
CA THR A 201 -12.76 4.37 17.97
C THR A 201 -12.48 5.66 17.20
N PHE A 202 -11.75 6.60 17.79
CA PHE A 202 -11.36 7.83 17.12
C PHE A 202 -10.51 7.56 15.87
N SER A 203 -9.57 6.63 15.97
CA SER A 203 -8.72 6.21 14.83
C SER A 203 -9.53 5.69 13.65
N VAL A 204 -10.58 4.90 13.92
CA VAL A 204 -11.51 4.38 12.90
C VAL A 204 -12.45 5.46 12.36
N ALA A 205 -12.97 6.32 13.24
CA ALA A 205 -13.95 7.35 12.89
C ALA A 205 -13.33 8.53 12.11
N LEU A 206 -12.08 8.89 12.40
CA LEU A 206 -11.44 10.10 11.89
C LEU A 206 -11.50 10.27 10.36
N PRO A 207 -11.22 9.27 9.52
CA PRO A 207 -11.35 9.39 8.07
C PRO A 207 -12.80 9.64 7.62
N TRP A 208 -13.79 9.18 8.39
CA TRP A 208 -15.22 9.38 8.11
C TRP A 208 -15.70 10.76 8.54
N LEU A 209 -15.17 11.29 9.64
CA LEU A 209 -15.43 12.67 10.09
C LEU A 209 -14.86 13.72 9.13
N ARG A 210 -13.86 13.36 8.35
CA ARG A 210 -13.24 14.21 7.31
C ARG A 210 -13.76 13.96 5.90
N LEU A 211 -14.83 13.20 5.78
CA LEU A 211 -15.44 12.89 4.50
C LEU A 211 -16.05 14.16 3.88
N ARG A 212 -15.69 14.43 2.62
CA ARG A 212 -16.22 15.56 1.85
C ARG A 212 -16.72 15.08 0.49
N LYS A 213 -17.81 15.67 0.01
CA LYS A 213 -18.24 15.54 -1.38
C LYS A 213 -17.75 16.78 -2.12
N VAL A 214 -16.83 16.57 -3.06
CA VAL A 214 -16.12 17.65 -3.76
C VAL A 214 -16.42 17.60 -5.25
N ASP A 215 -16.32 18.77 -5.90
CA ASP A 215 -16.41 18.87 -7.35
C ASP A 215 -15.15 18.34 -8.00
N VAL A 216 -15.29 17.70 -9.15
CA VAL A 216 -14.18 17.17 -9.93
C VAL A 216 -14.37 17.54 -11.40
N ARG A 217 -13.30 18.05 -12.03
CA ARG A 217 -13.25 18.25 -13.48
C ARG A 217 -12.55 17.08 -14.10
N THR A 218 -13.27 16.32 -14.91
CA THR A 218 -12.77 15.10 -15.52
C THR A 218 -12.57 15.27 -17.00
N GLU A 219 -11.34 15.02 -17.47
CA GLU A 219 -10.96 14.96 -18.88
C GLU A 219 -10.73 13.49 -19.25
N ARG A 220 -11.11 13.09 -20.45
CA ARG A 220 -10.92 11.73 -20.98
C ARG A 220 -10.01 11.75 -22.20
N PRO A 221 -8.67 11.67 -22.02
CA PRO A 221 -7.72 11.66 -23.14
C PRO A 221 -7.88 10.44 -24.06
N SER A 222 -8.39 9.31 -23.52
CA SER A 222 -8.66 8.10 -24.28
C SER A 222 -9.78 7.28 -23.63
N PRO A 223 -10.32 6.23 -24.28
CA PRO A 223 -11.28 5.32 -23.66
C PRO A 223 -10.72 4.55 -22.46
N HIS A 224 -9.40 4.58 -22.24
CA HIS A 224 -8.72 3.85 -21.17
C HIS A 224 -8.37 4.70 -19.97
N VAL A 225 -8.30 6.03 -20.11
CA VAL A 225 -7.79 6.93 -19.05
C VAL A 225 -8.72 8.13 -18.86
N ALA A 226 -8.97 8.49 -17.61
CA ALA A 226 -9.51 9.77 -17.20
C ALA A 226 -8.51 10.52 -16.30
N LEU A 227 -8.43 11.83 -16.49
CA LEU A 227 -7.69 12.77 -15.64
C LEU A 227 -8.70 13.53 -14.79
N ALA A 228 -8.77 13.22 -13.51
CA ALA A 228 -9.68 13.86 -12.57
C ALA A 228 -8.94 14.97 -11.82
N ARG A 229 -9.35 16.23 -12.01
CA ARG A 229 -8.75 17.42 -11.39
C ARG A 229 -9.59 17.93 -10.24
N PHE A 230 -8.93 18.22 -9.14
CA PHE A 230 -9.51 18.68 -7.89
C PHE A 230 -8.94 20.05 -7.52
N ASP A 231 -9.82 20.96 -7.07
CA ASP A 231 -9.45 22.24 -6.50
C ASP A 231 -10.47 22.63 -5.42
N TYR A 232 -10.28 22.08 -4.23
CA TYR A 232 -11.12 22.32 -3.06
C TYR A 232 -10.31 22.84 -1.84
N GLY A 233 -9.20 23.52 -2.12
CA GLY A 233 -8.34 24.13 -1.10
C GLY A 233 -7.30 23.20 -0.50
N GLU A 234 -7.13 21.96 -1.04
CA GLU A 234 -6.13 21.01 -0.58
C GLU A 234 -5.09 20.77 -1.68
N THR A 235 -3.83 20.72 -1.28
CA THR A 235 -2.71 20.38 -2.17
C THR A 235 -1.89 19.27 -1.50
N PRO A 236 -2.21 17.99 -1.76
CA PRO A 236 -1.47 16.87 -1.19
C PRO A 236 -0.06 16.80 -1.78
N PHE A 237 0.89 16.24 -1.02
CA PHE A 237 2.25 16.04 -1.51
C PHE A 237 2.30 15.00 -2.66
N ALA A 238 3.28 15.16 -3.55
CA ALA A 238 3.44 14.31 -4.72
C ALA A 238 3.53 12.82 -4.33
N GLY A 239 2.82 11.97 -5.07
CA GLY A 239 2.81 10.52 -4.83
C GLY A 239 2.06 10.05 -3.58
N SER A 240 1.54 10.96 -2.74
CA SER A 240 0.53 10.56 -1.76
C SER A 240 -0.74 10.08 -2.45
N SER A 241 -1.56 9.30 -1.80
CA SER A 241 -2.80 8.79 -2.39
C SER A 241 -4.03 9.43 -1.76
N THR A 242 -4.99 9.80 -2.63
CA THR A 242 -6.34 10.20 -2.22
C THR A 242 -7.31 9.08 -2.54
N ALA A 243 -8.07 8.65 -1.53
CA ALA A 243 -9.16 7.70 -1.71
C ALA A 243 -10.42 8.44 -2.14
N ILE A 244 -11.00 8.03 -3.26
CA ILE A 244 -12.25 8.57 -3.80
C ILE A 244 -13.32 7.49 -3.88
N SER A 245 -14.58 7.89 -3.81
CA SER A 245 -15.74 7.01 -3.94
C SER A 245 -16.92 7.75 -4.59
N ARG A 246 -17.74 7.02 -5.33
CA ARG A 246 -19.06 7.51 -5.79
C ARG A 246 -20.14 7.32 -4.72
N SER A 247 -19.94 6.33 -3.83
CA SER A 247 -20.86 6.02 -2.73
C SER A 247 -20.04 5.57 -1.49
N PRO A 248 -19.97 6.38 -0.41
CA PRO A 248 -19.07 6.17 0.70
C PRO A 248 -19.18 4.82 1.42
N LEU A 249 -20.38 4.24 1.45
CA LEU A 249 -20.63 2.96 2.10
C LEU A 249 -20.33 1.74 1.22
N LYS A 250 -20.06 1.95 -0.10
CA LYS A 250 -19.79 0.85 -1.03
C LYS A 250 -18.29 0.58 -1.13
N GLU A 251 -17.59 1.28 -2.03
CA GLU A 251 -16.18 1.03 -2.32
C GLU A 251 -15.36 2.31 -2.32
N TRP A 252 -14.07 2.16 -2.06
CA TRP A 252 -13.09 3.25 -2.09
C TRP A 252 -11.89 2.85 -2.95
N HIS A 253 -11.49 3.76 -3.82
CA HIS A 253 -10.34 3.57 -4.70
C HIS A 253 -9.33 4.67 -4.48
N SER A 254 -8.08 4.29 -4.24
CA SER A 254 -6.97 5.20 -3.97
C SER A 254 -6.12 5.41 -5.20
N PHE A 255 -5.85 6.67 -5.53
CA PHE A 255 -5.02 7.06 -6.67
C PHE A 255 -3.93 8.03 -6.22
N ALA A 256 -2.77 7.98 -6.88
CA ALA A 256 -1.66 8.87 -6.57
C ALA A 256 -1.95 10.32 -6.99
N ASN A 257 -1.65 11.24 -6.09
CA ASN A 257 -1.86 12.66 -6.28
C ASN A 257 -0.73 13.28 -7.11
N VAL A 258 -1.09 13.95 -8.18
CA VAL A 258 -0.20 14.82 -8.96
C VAL A 258 -0.55 16.26 -8.61
N PRO A 259 0.22 16.93 -7.74
CA PRO A 259 -0.02 18.34 -7.38
C PRO A 259 0.05 19.25 -8.60
N ALA A 260 -0.76 20.31 -8.63
CA ALA A 260 -0.71 21.30 -9.68
C ALA A 260 0.50 22.22 -9.46
N PRO A 261 1.39 22.41 -10.44
CA PRO A 261 2.56 23.29 -10.28
C PRO A 261 2.14 24.74 -10.02
N GLY A 262 2.66 25.33 -8.94
CA GLY A 262 2.50 26.75 -8.62
C GLY A 262 1.07 27.23 -8.31
N ARG A 263 0.11 26.31 -8.08
CA ARG A 263 -1.29 26.62 -7.72
C ARG A 263 -1.89 25.55 -6.80
N SER A 264 -3.03 25.88 -6.22
CA SER A 264 -3.78 24.91 -5.40
C SER A 264 -4.33 23.77 -6.26
N GLY A 265 -4.64 22.64 -5.60
CA GLY A 265 -5.26 21.50 -6.22
C GLY A 265 -4.29 20.43 -6.72
N PHE A 266 -4.88 19.38 -7.28
CA PHE A 266 -4.15 18.22 -7.77
C PHE A 266 -4.98 17.49 -8.82
N ARG A 267 -4.37 16.53 -9.50
CA ARG A 267 -5.09 15.59 -10.36
C ARG A 267 -4.79 14.14 -10.00
N LEU A 268 -5.71 13.27 -10.36
CA LEU A 268 -5.57 11.82 -10.32
C LEU A 268 -5.57 11.29 -11.76
N THR A 269 -4.71 10.30 -12.03
CA THR A 269 -4.73 9.57 -13.29
C THR A 269 -5.43 8.24 -13.05
N ILE A 270 -6.64 8.09 -13.60
CA ILE A 270 -7.50 6.93 -13.41
C ILE A 270 -7.48 6.11 -14.68
N SER A 271 -6.90 4.91 -14.62
CA SER A 271 -6.86 3.97 -15.75
C SER A 271 -7.90 2.88 -15.58
N ARG A 272 -8.46 2.41 -16.70
CA ARG A 272 -9.43 1.30 -16.71
C ARG A 272 -8.76 0.00 -16.27
N ALA A 273 -9.10 -0.45 -15.06
CA ALA A 273 -8.51 -1.64 -14.44
C ALA A 273 -9.57 -2.59 -13.84
N GLY A 274 -10.85 -2.19 -13.86
CA GLY A 274 -11.99 -2.96 -13.35
C GLY A 274 -13.30 -2.20 -13.59
N ASP A 275 -14.39 -2.74 -13.06
CA ASP A 275 -15.74 -2.23 -13.30
C ASP A 275 -15.92 -0.78 -12.80
N TRP A 276 -15.42 -0.49 -11.59
CA TRP A 276 -15.55 0.84 -11.00
C TRP A 276 -14.78 1.90 -11.79
N THR A 277 -13.51 1.63 -12.13
CA THR A 277 -12.70 2.57 -12.92
C THR A 277 -13.23 2.71 -14.34
N GLY A 278 -13.75 1.62 -14.92
CA GLY A 278 -14.43 1.65 -16.20
C GLY A 278 -15.64 2.57 -16.18
N SER A 279 -16.55 2.35 -15.23
CA SER A 279 -17.73 3.20 -15.02
C SER A 279 -17.38 4.65 -14.74
N PHE A 280 -16.29 4.92 -13.97
CA PHE A 280 -15.83 6.27 -13.72
C PHE A 280 -15.40 6.99 -15.01
N ILE A 281 -14.66 6.29 -15.89
CA ILE A 281 -14.17 6.83 -17.16
C ILE A 281 -15.31 7.05 -18.15
N ASP A 282 -16.33 6.17 -18.14
CA ASP A 282 -17.45 6.27 -19.05
C ASP A 282 -18.46 7.34 -18.62
N ASP A 283 -18.71 7.49 -17.31
CA ASP A 283 -19.73 8.39 -16.76
C ASP A 283 -19.19 9.81 -16.50
N LEU A 284 -17.89 10.01 -16.33
CA LEU A 284 -17.23 11.30 -16.04
C LEU A 284 -17.94 12.08 -14.92
N PRO A 285 -18.00 11.58 -13.70
CA PRO A 285 -18.80 12.22 -12.64
C PRO A 285 -18.26 13.61 -12.32
N GLU A 286 -19.17 14.57 -12.08
CA GLU A 286 -18.85 15.95 -11.70
C GLU A 286 -18.53 16.09 -10.20
N ARG A 287 -18.95 15.13 -9.39
CA ARG A 287 -18.75 15.13 -7.92
C ARG A 287 -18.42 13.75 -7.41
N VAL A 288 -17.48 13.69 -6.48
CA VAL A 288 -17.10 12.45 -5.77
C VAL A 288 -16.89 12.70 -4.29
N TRP A 289 -16.94 11.64 -3.51
CA TRP A 289 -16.54 11.67 -2.11
C TRP A 289 -15.04 11.46 -2.00
N VAL A 290 -14.38 12.23 -1.12
CA VAL A 290 -12.97 12.10 -0.78
C VAL A 290 -12.81 11.90 0.72
N LYS A 291 -11.84 11.08 1.12
CA LYS A 291 -11.37 11.07 2.51
C LYS A 291 -10.34 12.18 2.66
N GLY A 292 -10.55 13.08 3.61
CA GLY A 292 -9.70 14.26 3.80
C GLY A 292 -8.32 13.98 4.39
N ILE A 293 -7.82 12.73 4.34
CA ILE A 293 -6.49 12.34 4.79
C ILE A 293 -5.85 11.51 3.69
N THR A 294 -4.75 12.03 3.14
CA THR A 294 -3.94 11.32 2.15
C THR A 294 -2.90 10.43 2.81
N THR A 295 -2.46 9.39 2.13
CA THR A 295 -1.43 8.48 2.62
C THR A 295 -0.24 8.42 1.68
N ALA A 296 0.97 8.33 2.24
CA ALA A 296 2.18 8.10 1.46
C ALA A 296 2.08 6.77 0.68
N GLY A 297 2.53 6.80 -0.56
CA GLY A 297 2.64 5.64 -1.44
C GLY A 297 4.05 5.02 -1.39
N VAL A 298 4.19 3.81 -1.95
CA VAL A 298 5.48 3.10 -1.97
C VAL A 298 6.59 3.93 -2.62
N ALA A 299 6.28 4.74 -3.60
CA ALA A 299 7.27 5.53 -4.33
C ALA A 299 7.83 6.71 -3.52
N ASN A 300 7.14 7.16 -2.45
CA ASN A 300 7.66 8.21 -1.56
C ASN A 300 8.95 7.84 -0.81
N ILE A 301 9.42 6.59 -0.92
CA ILE A 301 10.75 6.19 -0.44
C ILE A 301 11.89 6.66 -1.34
N GLU A 302 11.61 7.22 -2.52
CA GLU A 302 12.65 7.64 -3.48
C GLU A 302 13.69 8.58 -2.88
N VAL A 303 13.27 9.45 -1.97
CA VAL A 303 14.15 10.42 -1.27
C VAL A 303 15.25 9.77 -0.42
N LEU A 304 15.16 8.47 -0.15
CA LEU A 304 16.24 7.68 0.46
C LEU A 304 17.41 7.44 -0.49
N PHE A 305 17.27 7.69 -1.78
CA PHE A 305 18.24 7.32 -2.80
C PHE A 305 18.69 8.52 -3.61
N LYS A 306 19.96 8.50 -4.05
CA LYS A 306 20.52 9.57 -4.88
C LYS A 306 19.96 9.55 -6.30
N LYS A 307 19.61 8.36 -6.81
CA LYS A 307 19.04 8.13 -8.14
C LYS A 307 18.15 6.90 -8.11
N VAL A 308 17.03 6.92 -8.79
CA VAL A 308 16.10 5.79 -8.87
C VAL A 308 15.70 5.46 -10.31
N VAL A 309 15.35 4.21 -10.57
CA VAL A 309 14.66 3.80 -11.80
C VAL A 309 13.21 3.49 -11.45
N TYR A 310 12.28 4.14 -12.14
CA TYR A 310 10.87 3.78 -12.14
C TYR A 310 10.60 2.75 -13.23
N VAL A 311 9.97 1.65 -12.84
CA VAL A 311 9.53 0.59 -13.73
C VAL A 311 8.01 0.51 -13.66
N ALA A 312 7.35 0.89 -14.75
CA ALA A 312 5.90 0.89 -14.86
C ALA A 312 5.42 -0.09 -15.93
N THR A 313 4.28 -0.73 -15.71
CA THR A 313 3.57 -1.42 -16.80
C THR A 313 2.12 -0.98 -16.85
N GLY A 314 1.64 -0.70 -18.07
CA GLY A 314 0.28 -0.20 -18.27
C GLY A 314 -0.05 0.95 -17.32
N SER A 315 -1.11 0.81 -16.51
CA SER A 315 -1.60 1.81 -15.56
C SER A 315 -0.65 2.13 -14.40
N GLY A 316 0.41 1.34 -14.21
CA GLY A 316 1.45 1.64 -13.22
C GLY A 316 2.17 2.97 -13.45
N ILE A 317 2.02 3.57 -14.62
CA ILE A 317 2.50 4.94 -14.90
C ILE A 317 1.80 5.98 -14.02
N GLY A 318 0.53 5.81 -13.67
CA GLY A 318 -0.22 6.73 -12.83
C GLY A 318 0.46 7.04 -11.50
N PRO A 319 0.78 6.03 -10.67
CA PRO A 319 1.53 6.24 -9.43
C PRO A 319 2.99 6.69 -9.61
N CYS A 320 3.63 6.46 -10.77
CA CYS A 320 4.96 6.99 -11.04
C CYS A 320 4.93 8.48 -11.41
N LEU A 321 3.88 8.92 -12.10
CA LEU A 321 3.78 10.25 -12.69
C LEU A 321 4.01 11.41 -11.70
N PRO A 322 3.43 11.43 -10.49
CA PRO A 322 3.69 12.53 -9.55
C PRO A 322 5.16 12.71 -9.20
N HIS A 323 5.91 11.64 -9.08
CA HIS A 323 7.34 11.65 -8.77
C HIS A 323 8.19 12.09 -9.97
N LEU A 324 7.82 11.63 -11.17
CA LEU A 324 8.48 12.06 -12.41
C LEU A 324 8.29 13.55 -12.66
N LEU A 325 7.10 14.09 -12.40
CA LEU A 325 6.79 15.52 -12.58
C LEU A 325 7.36 16.39 -11.46
N ALA A 326 7.38 15.92 -10.22
CA ALA A 326 7.99 16.63 -9.10
C ALA A 326 9.52 16.70 -9.24
N ALA A 327 10.13 15.70 -9.87
CA ALA A 327 11.57 15.60 -10.13
C ALA A 327 12.46 15.86 -8.89
N GLU A 328 11.98 15.49 -7.69
CA GLU A 328 12.71 15.69 -6.43
C GLU A 328 13.99 14.84 -6.38
N VAL A 329 13.93 13.66 -6.99
CA VAL A 329 15.06 12.74 -7.09
C VAL A 329 15.36 12.45 -8.55
N PRO A 330 16.65 12.52 -8.99
CA PRO A 330 17.02 12.14 -10.34
C PRO A 330 16.51 10.73 -10.66
N SER A 331 15.70 10.61 -11.70
CA SER A 331 15.04 9.36 -12.03
C SER A 331 15.09 9.04 -13.52
N ARG A 332 14.98 7.75 -13.85
CA ARG A 332 14.79 7.25 -15.21
C ARG A 332 13.56 6.37 -15.26
N LEU A 333 12.75 6.53 -16.30
CA LEU A 333 11.54 5.75 -16.51
C LEU A 333 11.78 4.59 -17.50
N VAL A 334 11.31 3.41 -17.11
CA VAL A 334 11.06 2.25 -18.00
C VAL A 334 9.56 1.99 -17.96
N TRP A 335 8.88 2.16 -19.08
CA TRP A 335 7.43 2.00 -19.16
C TRP A 335 7.04 1.05 -20.30
N ALA A 336 6.49 -0.12 -19.96
CA ALA A 336 5.99 -1.09 -20.92
C ALA A 336 4.45 -1.05 -20.93
N THR A 337 3.88 -0.73 -22.08
CA THR A 337 2.43 -0.66 -22.27
C THR A 337 2.04 -0.95 -23.70
N ARG A 338 0.77 -1.25 -23.93
CA ARG A 338 0.23 -1.46 -25.28
C ARG A 338 -0.07 -0.09 -25.90
N ASP A 339 0.44 0.17 -27.08
CA ASP A 339 0.21 1.39 -27.85
C ASP A 339 0.07 2.64 -26.93
N PRO A 340 1.19 3.20 -26.43
CA PRO A 340 1.15 4.21 -25.38
C PRO A 340 0.27 5.41 -25.72
N ARG A 341 0.34 5.91 -26.96
CA ARG A 341 -0.38 7.10 -27.39
C ARG A 341 -1.87 6.84 -27.60
N ALA A 342 -2.25 5.74 -28.21
CA ALA A 342 -3.66 5.37 -28.36
C ALA A 342 -4.29 5.04 -27.00
N THR A 343 -3.52 4.46 -26.06
CA THR A 343 -4.03 4.05 -24.72
C THR A 343 -4.15 5.22 -23.74
N TYR A 344 -3.18 6.15 -23.74
CA TYR A 344 -3.07 7.20 -22.71
C TYR A 344 -3.31 8.61 -23.25
N GLY A 345 -3.41 8.78 -24.58
CA GLY A 345 -3.51 10.07 -25.25
C GLY A 345 -2.14 10.74 -25.46
N ASP A 346 -2.03 11.50 -26.54
CA ASP A 346 -0.78 12.17 -26.91
C ASP A 346 -0.31 13.14 -25.83
N ALA A 347 -1.20 13.96 -25.29
CA ALA A 347 -0.87 15.00 -24.32
C ALA A 347 -0.22 14.41 -23.04
N LEU A 348 -0.71 13.29 -22.53
CA LEU A 348 -0.14 12.67 -21.34
C LEU A 348 1.23 12.02 -21.64
N VAL A 349 1.36 11.38 -22.81
CA VAL A 349 2.64 10.79 -23.22
C VAL A 349 3.68 11.88 -23.47
N ASP A 350 3.31 12.99 -24.10
CA ASP A 350 4.22 14.12 -24.33
C ASP A 350 4.63 14.81 -23.02
N GLU A 351 3.72 14.94 -22.04
CA GLU A 351 4.04 15.45 -20.71
C GLU A 351 5.09 14.54 -20.01
N ILE A 352 4.93 13.21 -20.10
CA ILE A 352 5.90 12.26 -19.53
C ILE A 352 7.25 12.39 -20.21
N LEU A 353 7.27 12.43 -21.54
CA LEU A 353 8.52 12.50 -22.32
C LEU A 353 9.23 13.85 -22.15
N ALA A 354 8.50 14.94 -21.91
CA ALA A 354 9.08 16.26 -21.63
C ALA A 354 9.93 16.25 -20.34
N VAL A 355 9.49 15.54 -19.29
CA VAL A 355 10.24 15.44 -18.03
C VAL A 355 11.17 14.22 -17.99
N GLN A 356 10.97 13.26 -18.87
CA GLN A 356 11.75 12.03 -18.99
C GLN A 356 12.23 11.82 -20.44
N PRO A 357 13.11 12.68 -20.98
CA PRO A 357 13.54 12.62 -22.38
C PRO A 357 14.30 11.32 -22.72
N HIS A 358 14.84 10.64 -21.68
CA HIS A 358 15.52 9.36 -21.82
C HIS A 358 14.67 8.18 -21.35
N ALA A 359 13.35 8.35 -21.24
CA ALA A 359 12.44 7.26 -20.89
C ALA A 359 12.53 6.12 -21.93
N GLN A 360 12.56 4.90 -21.42
CA GLN A 360 12.45 3.71 -22.25
C GLN A 360 10.97 3.31 -22.28
N VAL A 361 10.26 3.76 -23.34
CA VAL A 361 8.86 3.40 -23.58
C VAL A 361 8.81 2.19 -24.50
N TRP A 362 8.34 1.06 -23.96
CA TRP A 362 8.23 -0.20 -24.70
C TRP A 362 6.79 -0.44 -25.13
N ASP A 363 6.54 -0.38 -26.43
CA ASP A 363 5.23 -0.71 -26.99
C ASP A 363 5.06 -2.22 -27.12
N THR A 364 4.24 -2.80 -26.25
CA THR A 364 3.98 -4.24 -26.23
C THR A 364 3.10 -4.73 -27.39
N SER A 365 2.42 -3.83 -28.11
CA SER A 365 1.68 -4.18 -29.33
C SER A 365 2.62 -4.45 -30.52
N ARG A 366 3.75 -3.73 -30.55
CA ARG A 366 4.74 -3.84 -31.62
C ARG A 366 5.83 -4.87 -31.35
N HIS A 367 6.29 -4.93 -30.07
CA HIS A 367 7.49 -5.69 -29.70
C HIS A 367 7.20 -6.88 -28.79
N GLY A 368 5.91 -7.15 -28.49
CA GLY A 368 5.54 -8.18 -27.52
C GLY A 368 5.92 -7.82 -26.08
N LYS A 369 5.76 -8.77 -25.15
CA LYS A 369 6.07 -8.56 -23.71
C LYS A 369 7.57 -8.67 -23.48
N PRO A 370 8.22 -7.65 -22.90
CA PRO A 370 9.65 -7.68 -22.61
C PRO A 370 9.98 -8.49 -21.36
N ASP A 371 11.25 -8.87 -21.22
CA ASP A 371 11.82 -9.26 -19.92
C ASP A 371 11.99 -8.01 -19.06
N MET A 372 11.01 -7.75 -18.19
CA MET A 372 11.01 -6.57 -17.32
C MET A 372 12.13 -6.58 -16.28
N VAL A 373 12.65 -7.75 -15.87
CA VAL A 373 13.79 -7.83 -14.94
C VAL A 373 15.05 -7.33 -15.63
N ARG A 374 15.25 -7.74 -16.87
CA ARG A 374 16.40 -7.31 -17.68
C ARG A 374 16.33 -5.83 -18.02
N LEU A 375 15.18 -5.34 -18.52
CA LEU A 375 14.98 -3.92 -18.80
C LEU A 375 15.22 -3.03 -17.57
N ALA A 376 14.70 -3.44 -16.41
CA ALA A 376 14.90 -2.72 -15.15
C ALA A 376 16.36 -2.72 -14.73
N HIS A 377 17.06 -3.86 -14.88
CA HIS A 377 18.48 -3.98 -14.58
C HIS A 377 19.35 -3.11 -15.48
N ASP A 378 19.10 -3.14 -16.79
CA ASP A 378 19.88 -2.37 -17.76
C ASP A 378 19.69 -0.86 -17.51
N ALA A 379 18.47 -0.40 -17.30
CA ALA A 379 18.21 0.99 -16.91
C ALA A 379 18.89 1.38 -15.57
N TYR A 380 18.86 0.47 -14.58
CA TYR A 380 19.53 0.68 -13.29
C TYR A 380 21.04 0.86 -13.45
N ARG A 381 21.69 -0.02 -14.20
CA ARG A 381 23.12 0.03 -14.49
C ARG A 381 23.50 1.27 -15.29
N ASP A 382 22.81 1.53 -16.41
CA ASP A 382 23.14 2.60 -17.35
C ASP A 382 22.90 4.00 -16.75
N PHE A 383 21.95 4.12 -15.84
CA PHE A 383 21.68 5.37 -15.13
C PHE A 383 22.55 5.52 -13.87
N GLY A 384 23.17 4.45 -13.37
CA GLY A 384 23.87 4.45 -12.10
C GLY A 384 22.94 4.68 -10.93
N ALA A 385 21.76 4.06 -10.97
CA ALA A 385 20.75 4.21 -9.91
C ALA A 385 21.15 3.45 -8.64
N GLU A 386 20.59 3.85 -7.50
CA GLU A 386 20.76 3.14 -6.22
C GLU A 386 19.57 2.22 -5.91
N ALA A 387 18.43 2.44 -6.56
CA ALA A 387 17.22 1.63 -6.34
C ALA A 387 16.33 1.57 -7.58
N VAL A 388 15.48 0.53 -7.61
CA VAL A 388 14.41 0.35 -8.58
C VAL A 388 13.07 0.37 -7.86
N ILE A 389 12.10 1.16 -8.36
CA ILE A 389 10.74 1.23 -7.85
C ILE A 389 9.82 0.71 -8.96
N CYS A 390 9.20 -0.44 -8.75
CA CYS A 390 8.34 -1.11 -9.73
C CYS A 390 6.87 -0.96 -9.37
N ILE A 391 6.10 -0.36 -10.27
CA ILE A 391 4.64 -0.21 -10.15
C ILE A 391 3.98 -0.96 -11.31
N SER A 392 3.38 -2.08 -11.00
CA SER A 392 2.76 -2.99 -11.96
C SER A 392 1.70 -3.85 -11.28
N ASN A 393 1.08 -4.77 -12.03
CA ASN A 393 0.29 -5.81 -11.40
C ASN A 393 1.15 -6.68 -10.46
N LYS A 394 0.52 -7.30 -9.49
CA LYS A 394 1.16 -8.10 -8.43
C LYS A 394 2.20 -9.09 -8.94
N ARG A 395 1.87 -9.84 -9.98
CA ARG A 395 2.76 -10.89 -10.54
C ARG A 395 4.04 -10.28 -11.09
N LEU A 396 3.92 -9.21 -11.86
CA LEU A 396 5.06 -8.60 -12.53
C LEU A 396 5.91 -7.79 -11.54
N THR A 397 5.28 -7.06 -10.62
CA THR A 397 5.97 -6.38 -9.50
C THR A 397 6.81 -7.39 -8.71
N TRP A 398 6.23 -8.54 -8.39
CA TRP A 398 6.94 -9.64 -7.73
C TRP A 398 8.14 -10.14 -8.53
N GLN A 399 7.92 -10.37 -9.82
CA GLN A 399 8.97 -10.87 -10.71
C GLN A 399 10.14 -9.90 -10.76
N VAL A 400 9.90 -8.59 -10.92
CA VAL A 400 10.93 -7.55 -10.99
C VAL A 400 11.62 -7.39 -9.63
N VAL A 401 10.86 -7.14 -8.57
CA VAL A 401 11.43 -6.89 -7.23
C VAL A 401 12.24 -8.08 -6.75
N HIS A 402 11.68 -9.30 -6.81
CA HIS A 402 12.40 -10.48 -6.38
C HIS A 402 13.56 -10.82 -7.31
N GLY A 403 13.37 -10.65 -8.62
CA GLY A 403 14.42 -10.86 -9.62
C GLY A 403 15.67 -10.01 -9.37
N LEU A 404 15.50 -8.76 -8.96
CA LEU A 404 16.59 -7.83 -8.64
C LEU A 404 17.13 -8.03 -7.23
N GLU A 405 16.28 -8.16 -6.21
CA GLU A 405 16.72 -8.31 -4.83
C GLU A 405 17.58 -9.55 -4.59
N ARG A 406 17.27 -10.68 -5.24
CA ARG A 406 18.09 -11.89 -5.14
C ARG A 406 19.46 -11.76 -5.82
N ARG A 407 19.70 -10.63 -6.51
CA ARG A 407 20.98 -10.25 -7.12
C ARG A 407 21.68 -9.10 -6.37
N GLY A 408 21.10 -8.69 -5.23
CA GLY A 408 21.71 -7.64 -4.41
C GLY A 408 21.35 -6.22 -4.83
N ILE A 409 20.37 -6.04 -5.70
CA ILE A 409 19.91 -4.73 -6.17
C ILE A 409 18.69 -4.30 -5.34
N PRO A 410 18.70 -3.10 -4.71
CA PRO A 410 17.54 -2.58 -3.99
C PRO A 410 16.36 -2.41 -4.93
N ALA A 411 15.26 -3.12 -4.65
CA ALA A 411 14.06 -3.05 -5.45
C ALA A 411 12.81 -3.00 -4.55
N TYR A 412 11.82 -2.22 -4.98
CA TYR A 412 10.62 -1.92 -4.23
C TYR A 412 9.39 -2.00 -5.13
N GLY A 413 8.25 -2.29 -4.54
CA GLY A 413 6.98 -2.32 -5.25
C GLY A 413 5.87 -2.78 -4.34
N ALA A 414 4.69 -2.21 -4.48
CA ALA A 414 3.52 -2.67 -3.76
C ALA A 414 3.10 -4.04 -4.30
N ILE A 415 3.09 -5.03 -3.42
CA ILE A 415 2.81 -6.44 -3.79
C ILE A 415 1.41 -6.84 -3.30
N TRP A 416 0.71 -5.93 -2.66
CA TRP A 416 -0.56 -6.17 -2.00
C TRP A 416 -1.72 -5.81 -2.92
N ASP A 417 -2.76 -6.61 -2.85
CA ASP A 417 -4.07 -6.21 -3.36
C ASP A 417 -4.58 -5.10 -2.43
N SER A 418 -4.46 -3.86 -2.87
CA SER A 418 -5.02 -2.69 -2.19
C SER A 418 -6.50 -2.57 -2.49
#